data_33068ae2c3c9de0931aa7c47df091c72
#
_entry.id   33068ae2c3c9de0931aa7c47df091c72
#
_cell.length_a   1.000
_cell.length_b   1.000
_cell.length_c   1.000
_cell.angle_alpha   90.00
_cell.angle_beta   90.00
_cell.angle_gamma   90.00
#
_symmetry.space_group_name_H-M   'P 1'
#
loop_
_entity.id
_entity.type
_entity.pdbx_description
1 polymer ?
#
loop_
_entity_poly.entity_id
_entity_poly.type
_entity_poly.pdbx_seq_one_letter_code
_entity_poly.pdbx_strand_id
1 'polypeptide(L)'
;RLFYFYSDYDDQIGNPNFDTKELDFSYSQLFRDSRFSGNDRLDDANQTSVGITSRFINNDDGREIITLSIGQIFYLEDRRVQLESSAFEDTVSNSNIATEIQIQPSDNTWLTTSLLWNSRTDTIDEGGFGVHYQTNNSSLYNLGYRFRRDSVRTLGNTRRDLSQADASIVLPITDRWSVFGRYRYDIEEQYALDEMVGVQYDDCCWMVRLLYQQSVDDQYANELNDQIIVERDYAFVLEFQLKGLGSLGNKAESFLRESILGYEDFE
;
A
#
# COMPACT_ATOMS: atom_id res chain seq x y z
N ARG A 1 -1.56 -18.95 16.22
CA ARG A 1 -0.91 -19.68 15.13
C ARG A 1 0.57 -19.78 15.40
N LEU A 2 1.14 -20.98 15.24
CA LEU A 2 2.58 -21.27 15.31
C LEU A 2 2.98 -21.85 13.95
N PHE A 3 4.08 -21.37 13.40
CA PHE A 3 4.59 -21.84 12.11
C PHE A 3 6.12 -21.97 12.21
N TYR A 4 6.64 -23.13 11.81
CA TYR A 4 8.07 -23.38 11.70
C TYR A 4 8.40 -23.61 10.24
N PHE A 5 9.45 -22.98 9.76
CA PHE A 5 9.93 -23.14 8.40
C PHE A 5 11.45 -23.30 8.38
N TYR A 6 11.92 -24.25 7.57
CA TYR A 6 13.32 -24.52 7.35
C TYR A 6 13.61 -24.66 5.87
N SER A 7 14.63 -23.97 5.40
CA SER A 7 15.18 -24.05 4.05
C SER A 7 16.69 -23.88 4.13
N ASP A 8 17.44 -24.80 3.53
CA ASP A 8 18.90 -24.74 3.49
C ASP A 8 19.37 -23.54 2.65
N TYR A 9 20.52 -23.02 3.02
CA TYR A 9 21.21 -22.03 2.20
C TYR A 9 21.75 -22.66 0.91
N ASP A 10 21.45 -22.06 -0.22
CA ASP A 10 22.06 -22.31 -1.51
C ASP A 10 22.76 -21.03 -2.01
N ASP A 11 24.00 -21.18 -2.50
CA ASP A 11 24.76 -20.02 -3.00
C ASP A 11 24.19 -19.56 -4.34
N GLN A 12 23.62 -18.37 -4.33
CA GLN A 12 22.98 -17.72 -5.46
C GLN A 12 23.72 -16.45 -5.89
N ILE A 13 24.94 -16.24 -5.38
CA ILE A 13 25.79 -15.10 -5.75
C ILE A 13 26.10 -15.19 -7.25
N GLY A 14 25.76 -14.12 -7.97
CA GLY A 14 25.96 -14.05 -9.42
C GLY A 14 24.76 -14.51 -10.27
N ASN A 15 23.74 -15.09 -9.66
CA ASN A 15 22.48 -15.33 -10.38
C ASN A 15 21.78 -13.99 -10.67
N PRO A 16 21.34 -13.75 -11.91
CA PRO A 16 20.65 -12.52 -12.25
C PRO A 16 19.32 -12.42 -11.48
N ASN A 17 18.95 -11.20 -11.15
CA ASN A 17 17.62 -10.88 -10.60
C ASN A 17 16.81 -10.17 -11.70
N PHE A 18 15.68 -10.74 -12.11
CA PHE A 18 14.81 -10.20 -13.16
C PHE A 18 13.59 -9.48 -12.55
N ASP A 19 12.85 -10.15 -11.68
CA ASP A 19 11.57 -9.65 -11.15
C ASP A 19 11.38 -9.90 -9.65
N THR A 20 12.36 -10.50 -8.99
CA THR A 20 12.31 -10.78 -7.55
C THR A 20 12.59 -9.51 -6.73
N LYS A 21 11.73 -9.25 -5.76
CA LYS A 21 11.86 -8.18 -4.76
C LYS A 21 11.68 -8.74 -3.36
N GLU A 22 12.28 -8.12 -2.39
CA GLU A 22 11.95 -8.38 -1.00
C GLU A 22 10.57 -7.80 -0.67
N LEU A 23 9.74 -8.61 -0.02
CA LEU A 23 8.37 -8.23 0.34
C LEU A 23 8.39 -7.32 1.57
N ASP A 24 7.58 -6.30 1.56
CA ASP A 24 7.36 -5.47 2.75
C ASP A 24 6.82 -6.33 3.89
N PHE A 25 7.48 -6.24 5.05
CA PHE A 25 7.12 -7.04 6.20
C PHE A 25 5.79 -6.58 6.80
N SER A 26 4.91 -7.53 7.12
CA SER A 26 3.61 -7.29 7.73
C SER A 26 3.14 -8.53 8.51
N TYR A 27 2.01 -8.44 9.21
CA TYR A 27 1.45 -9.60 9.88
C TYR A 27 1.15 -10.76 8.92
N SER A 28 0.70 -10.47 7.70
CA SER A 28 0.41 -11.47 6.68
C SER A 28 1.67 -12.22 6.20
N GLN A 29 2.84 -11.58 6.28
CA GLN A 29 4.12 -12.16 5.88
C GLN A 29 4.73 -13.12 6.92
N LEU A 30 4.25 -13.08 8.17
CA LEU A 30 4.79 -13.93 9.26
C LEU A 30 4.75 -15.43 8.95
N PHE A 31 3.82 -15.87 8.11
CA PHE A 31 3.54 -17.28 7.86
C PHE A 31 3.85 -17.71 6.43
N ARG A 32 4.71 -16.94 5.76
CA ARG A 32 5.21 -17.28 4.43
C ARG A 32 6.50 -18.11 4.52
N ASP A 33 6.75 -18.85 3.47
CA ASP A 33 7.92 -19.69 3.25
C ASP A 33 9.07 -18.94 2.54
N SER A 34 8.84 -17.72 2.09
CA SER A 34 9.85 -16.86 1.47
C SER A 34 9.57 -15.39 1.77
N ARG A 35 10.63 -14.61 2.03
CA ARG A 35 10.58 -13.16 2.11
C ARG A 35 10.63 -12.47 0.75
N PHE A 36 10.90 -13.23 -0.31
CA PHE A 36 10.98 -12.72 -1.67
C PHE A 36 9.67 -12.94 -2.44
N SER A 37 9.38 -12.01 -3.36
CA SER A 37 8.43 -12.21 -4.44
C SER A 37 9.15 -12.80 -5.66
N GLY A 38 8.51 -13.59 -6.48
CA GLY A 38 9.18 -14.20 -7.65
C GLY A 38 10.03 -15.42 -7.30
N ASN A 39 10.82 -15.89 -8.26
CA ASN A 39 11.55 -17.16 -8.18
C ASN A 39 13.06 -17.03 -8.45
N ASP A 40 13.60 -15.83 -8.62
CA ASP A 40 15.04 -15.64 -8.88
C ASP A 40 15.91 -15.84 -7.62
N ARG A 41 15.26 -15.82 -6.45
CA ARG A 41 15.90 -16.10 -5.16
C ARG A 41 15.10 -17.14 -4.39
N LEU A 42 15.78 -18.19 -3.97
CA LEU A 42 15.28 -19.18 -3.02
C LEU A 42 15.73 -18.75 -1.63
N ASP A 43 14.78 -18.49 -0.76
CA ASP A 43 15.07 -18.01 0.58
C ASP A 43 15.71 -19.09 1.45
N ASP A 44 16.72 -18.73 2.23
CA ASP A 44 17.24 -19.54 3.31
C ASP A 44 16.56 -19.14 4.62
N ALA A 45 16.09 -20.10 5.36
CA ALA A 45 15.40 -19.85 6.60
C ALA A 45 15.47 -21.00 7.59
N ASN A 46 15.73 -20.67 8.83
CA ASN A 46 15.46 -21.50 9.99
C ASN A 46 14.74 -20.62 11.01
N GLN A 47 13.41 -20.69 10.99
CA GLN A 47 12.61 -19.70 11.72
C GLN A 47 11.34 -20.27 12.33
N THR A 48 10.92 -19.64 13.41
CA THR A 48 9.62 -19.89 14.06
C THR A 48 8.81 -18.60 14.10
N SER A 49 7.62 -18.64 13.52
CA SER A 49 6.69 -17.52 13.56
C SER A 49 5.57 -17.78 14.56
N VAL A 50 5.28 -16.78 15.39
CA VAL A 50 4.21 -16.82 16.38
C VAL A 50 3.25 -15.67 16.11
N GLY A 51 1.95 -15.96 16.02
CA GLY A 51 0.94 -14.93 15.85
C GLY A 51 -0.36 -15.27 16.56
N ILE A 52 -1.00 -14.23 17.07
CA ILE A 52 -2.29 -14.28 17.75
C ILE A 52 -3.24 -13.37 16.99
N THR A 53 -4.43 -13.89 16.69
CA THR A 53 -5.53 -13.10 16.14
C THR A 53 -6.75 -13.27 17.04
N SER A 54 -7.35 -12.16 17.46
CA SER A 54 -8.61 -12.11 18.19
C SER A 54 -9.67 -11.43 17.33
N ARG A 55 -10.85 -12.03 17.24
CA ARG A 55 -11.99 -11.51 16.50
C ARG A 55 -13.18 -11.29 17.40
N PHE A 56 -13.77 -10.13 17.30
CA PHE A 56 -14.99 -9.75 18.00
C PHE A 56 -16.13 -9.72 16.98
N ILE A 57 -17.09 -10.61 17.20
CA ILE A 57 -18.20 -10.83 16.25
C ILE A 57 -19.48 -10.29 16.90
N ASN A 58 -20.26 -9.57 16.11
CA ASN A 58 -21.61 -9.17 16.50
C ASN A 58 -22.52 -10.40 16.55
N ASN A 59 -23.19 -10.61 17.66
CA ASN A 59 -24.08 -11.77 17.84
C ASN A 59 -25.38 -11.68 17.03
N ASP A 60 -25.78 -10.49 16.61
CA ASP A 60 -27.07 -10.28 15.93
C ASP A 60 -26.98 -10.62 14.43
N ASP A 61 -25.88 -10.30 13.78
CA ASP A 61 -25.68 -10.44 12.32
C ASP A 61 -24.48 -11.31 11.94
N GLY A 62 -23.64 -11.71 12.91
CA GLY A 62 -22.44 -12.51 12.66
C GLY A 62 -21.26 -11.76 12.04
N ARG A 63 -21.32 -10.44 11.93
CA ARG A 63 -20.28 -9.60 11.35
C ARG A 63 -19.08 -9.46 12.28
N GLU A 64 -17.87 -9.52 11.73
CA GLU A 64 -16.65 -9.21 12.46
C GLU A 64 -16.55 -7.68 12.64
N ILE A 65 -16.67 -7.21 13.91
CA ILE A 65 -16.58 -5.78 14.23
C ILE A 65 -15.12 -5.35 14.42
N ILE A 66 -14.32 -6.19 15.09
CA ILE A 66 -12.92 -5.90 15.38
C ILE A 66 -12.10 -7.17 15.15
N THR A 67 -11.01 -7.04 14.40
CA THR A 67 -9.96 -8.04 14.28
C THR A 67 -8.66 -7.44 14.74
N LEU A 68 -8.03 -8.06 15.74
CA LEU A 68 -6.72 -7.68 16.28
C LEU A 68 -5.75 -8.80 16.00
N SER A 69 -4.64 -8.50 15.35
CA SER A 69 -3.58 -9.45 15.02
C SER A 69 -2.23 -8.91 15.48
N ILE A 70 -1.44 -9.77 16.14
CA ILE A 70 -0.08 -9.45 16.56
C ILE A 70 0.80 -10.67 16.40
N GLY A 71 2.05 -10.48 15.97
CA GLY A 71 2.98 -11.59 15.85
C GLY A 71 4.41 -11.16 15.52
N GLN A 72 5.32 -12.16 15.58
CA GLN A 72 6.74 -11.96 15.38
C GLN A 72 7.37 -13.24 14.82
N ILE A 73 8.48 -13.10 14.08
CA ILE A 73 9.35 -14.20 13.65
C ILE A 73 10.57 -14.22 14.56
N PHE A 74 10.97 -15.43 14.97
CA PHE A 74 12.23 -15.73 15.64
C PHE A 74 13.12 -16.50 14.68
N TYR A 75 14.27 -15.94 14.35
CA TYR A 75 15.25 -16.54 13.44
C TYR A 75 16.26 -17.35 14.27
N LEU A 76 16.41 -18.62 13.92
CA LEU A 76 17.29 -19.56 14.61
C LEU A 76 18.68 -19.61 13.94
N GLU A 77 18.79 -19.13 12.70
CA GLU A 77 20.02 -18.99 11.91
C GLU A 77 20.03 -17.66 11.16
N ASP A 78 21.23 -17.19 10.81
CA ASP A 78 21.41 -15.98 10.01
C ASP A 78 20.93 -16.23 8.57
N ARG A 79 20.32 -15.21 7.96
CA ARG A 79 19.81 -15.27 6.59
C ARG A 79 20.87 -14.73 5.63
N ARG A 80 21.40 -15.62 4.79
CA ARG A 80 22.53 -15.36 3.91
C ARG A 80 22.13 -14.97 2.50
N VAL A 81 21.00 -15.45 2.02
CA VAL A 81 20.48 -15.09 0.69
C VAL A 81 20.06 -13.64 0.68
N GLN A 82 20.59 -12.83 -0.23
CA GLN A 82 20.29 -11.43 -0.40
C GLN A 82 19.91 -11.13 -1.86
N LEU A 83 19.18 -10.04 -2.11
CA LEU A 83 18.85 -9.61 -3.47
C LEU A 83 20.10 -9.16 -4.21
N GLU A 84 20.96 -8.41 -3.54
CA GLU A 84 22.21 -7.90 -4.09
C GLU A 84 23.40 -8.66 -3.51
N SER A 85 24.34 -9.05 -4.37
CA SER A 85 25.56 -9.78 -3.95
C SER A 85 26.47 -8.95 -3.04
N SER A 86 26.29 -7.65 -2.96
CA SER A 86 27.04 -6.74 -2.07
C SER A 86 26.38 -6.52 -0.72
N ALA A 87 25.15 -7.02 -0.52
CA ALA A 87 24.44 -6.88 0.75
C ALA A 87 25.04 -7.81 1.81
N PHE A 88 25.04 -7.33 3.06
CA PHE A 88 25.50 -8.14 4.20
C PHE A 88 24.42 -9.14 4.62
N GLU A 89 24.88 -10.27 5.17
CA GLU A 89 24.00 -11.26 5.79
C GLU A 89 23.13 -10.60 6.89
N ASP A 90 21.89 -11.03 7.00
CA ASP A 90 20.98 -10.53 8.03
C ASP A 90 21.11 -11.42 9.28
N THR A 91 21.77 -10.86 10.30
CA THR A 91 22.11 -11.55 11.55
C THR A 91 21.16 -11.25 12.71
N VAL A 92 20.02 -10.58 12.44
CA VAL A 92 19.05 -10.30 13.51
C VAL A 92 18.30 -11.57 13.92
N SER A 93 18.15 -11.76 15.23
CA SER A 93 17.50 -12.95 15.81
C SER A 93 15.97 -12.92 15.81
N ASN A 94 15.37 -11.77 15.55
CA ASN A 94 13.91 -11.63 15.51
C ASN A 94 13.48 -10.48 14.61
N SER A 95 12.33 -10.63 13.98
CA SER A 95 11.69 -9.56 13.20
C SER A 95 11.18 -8.43 14.09
N ASN A 96 10.71 -7.35 13.48
CA ASN A 96 9.81 -6.41 14.14
C ASN A 96 8.53 -7.14 14.60
N ILE A 97 7.88 -6.61 15.63
CA ILE A 97 6.55 -7.06 16.02
C ILE A 97 5.55 -6.41 15.07
N ALA A 98 4.85 -7.25 14.31
CA ALA A 98 3.80 -6.82 13.40
C ALA A 98 2.46 -6.82 14.10
N THR A 99 1.73 -5.71 14.03
CA THR A 99 0.39 -5.55 14.58
C THR A 99 -0.54 -5.04 13.49
N GLU A 100 -1.71 -5.65 13.37
CA GLU A 100 -2.79 -5.19 12.48
C GLU A 100 -4.10 -5.13 13.25
N ILE A 101 -4.83 -4.03 13.05
CA ILE A 101 -6.13 -3.79 13.64
C ILE A 101 -7.09 -3.43 12.51
N GLN A 102 -8.20 -4.16 12.44
CA GLN A 102 -9.29 -3.87 11.53
C GLN A 102 -10.56 -3.66 12.37
N ILE A 103 -11.28 -2.58 12.11
CA ILE A 103 -12.52 -2.23 12.81
C ILE A 103 -13.57 -1.92 11.76
N GLN A 104 -14.69 -2.62 11.84
CA GLN A 104 -15.85 -2.40 10.98
C GLN A 104 -17.10 -2.10 11.84
N PRO A 105 -17.26 -0.86 12.30
CA PRO A 105 -18.35 -0.50 13.20
C PRO A 105 -19.74 -0.55 12.54
N SER A 106 -19.77 -0.43 11.20
CA SER A 106 -21.00 -0.54 10.39
C SER A 106 -20.68 -1.19 9.05
N ASP A 107 -21.69 -1.56 8.27
CA ASP A 107 -21.49 -2.12 6.93
C ASP A 107 -20.79 -1.17 5.95
N ASN A 108 -20.81 0.11 6.27
CA ASN A 108 -20.36 1.19 5.41
C ASN A 108 -19.03 1.83 5.87
N THR A 109 -18.43 1.35 6.97
CA THR A 109 -17.25 1.99 7.56
C THR A 109 -16.19 0.95 7.89
N TRP A 110 -14.97 1.17 7.40
CA TRP A 110 -13.80 0.34 7.69
C TRP A 110 -12.65 1.22 8.16
N LEU A 111 -12.06 0.82 9.27
CA LEU A 111 -10.85 1.43 9.79
C LEU A 111 -9.78 0.35 9.83
N THR A 112 -8.61 0.67 9.34
CA THR A 112 -7.45 -0.23 9.33
C THR A 112 -6.26 0.47 9.95
N THR A 113 -5.47 -0.26 10.73
CA THR A 113 -4.22 0.23 11.29
C THR A 113 -3.18 -0.87 11.21
N SER A 114 -1.98 -0.55 10.78
CA SER A 114 -0.81 -1.43 10.81
C SER A 114 0.33 -0.77 11.56
N LEU A 115 1.13 -1.57 12.25
CA LEU A 115 2.28 -1.09 13.01
C LEU A 115 3.39 -2.14 13.02
N LEU A 116 4.61 -1.72 12.75
CA LEU A 116 5.84 -2.50 12.93
C LEU A 116 6.66 -1.87 14.03
N TRP A 117 6.75 -2.55 15.17
CA TRP A 117 7.55 -2.12 16.30
C TRP A 117 8.85 -2.92 16.39
N ASN A 118 9.97 -2.21 16.39
CA ASN A 118 11.28 -2.78 16.55
C ASN A 118 11.63 -2.85 18.04
N SER A 119 11.53 -4.04 18.61
CA SER A 119 11.78 -4.27 20.03
C SER A 119 13.26 -4.14 20.43
N ARG A 120 14.19 -4.11 19.49
CA ARG A 120 15.64 -3.95 19.75
C ARG A 120 16.03 -2.49 19.94
N THR A 121 15.41 -1.59 19.17
CA THR A 121 15.67 -0.15 19.20
C THR A 121 14.59 0.62 19.96
N ASP A 122 13.51 -0.05 20.35
CA ASP A 122 12.32 0.55 20.98
C ASP A 122 11.70 1.66 20.11
N THR A 123 11.62 1.41 18.81
CA THR A 123 11.11 2.38 17.83
C THR A 123 9.99 1.78 16.99
N ILE A 124 9.09 2.64 16.54
CA ILE A 124 8.16 2.29 15.46
C ILE A 124 8.89 2.52 14.15
N ASP A 125 9.08 1.45 13.38
CA ASP A 125 9.78 1.51 12.09
C ASP A 125 8.79 1.78 10.95
N GLU A 126 7.57 1.28 11.06
CA GLU A 126 6.51 1.52 10.08
C GLU A 126 5.15 1.57 10.77
N GLY A 127 4.26 2.38 10.24
CA GLY A 127 2.89 2.46 10.71
C GLY A 127 1.98 3.10 9.69
N GLY A 128 0.70 2.79 9.79
CA GLY A 128 -0.31 3.38 8.95
C GLY A 128 -1.70 3.22 9.51
N PHE A 129 -2.57 4.12 9.13
CA PHE A 129 -4.00 3.95 9.33
C PHE A 129 -4.77 4.34 8.07
N GLY A 130 -5.93 3.74 7.91
CA GLY A 130 -6.88 4.05 6.85
C GLY A 130 -8.29 4.10 7.39
N VAL A 131 -9.07 5.01 6.85
CA VAL A 131 -10.52 5.12 7.06
C VAL A 131 -11.19 5.07 5.70
N HIS A 132 -12.09 4.14 5.52
CA HIS A 132 -12.95 4.03 4.36
C HIS A 132 -14.41 4.14 4.79
N TYR A 133 -15.14 5.05 4.17
CA TYR A 133 -16.56 5.25 4.43
C TYR A 133 -17.33 5.34 3.12
N GLN A 134 -18.35 4.50 2.98
CA GLN A 134 -19.25 4.48 1.85
C GLN A 134 -20.66 4.85 2.31
N THR A 135 -21.27 5.84 1.70
CA THR A 135 -22.67 6.19 2.00
C THR A 135 -23.65 5.30 1.24
N ASN A 136 -24.90 5.27 1.66
CA ASN A 136 -25.97 4.56 0.94
C ASN A 136 -26.22 5.13 -0.47
N ASN A 137 -25.79 6.37 -0.74
CA ASN A 137 -25.87 7.02 -2.03
C ASN A 137 -24.61 6.81 -2.87
N SER A 138 -23.81 5.78 -2.57
CA SER A 138 -22.57 5.47 -3.28
C SER A 138 -21.49 6.55 -3.23
N SER A 139 -21.57 7.53 -2.30
CA SER A 139 -20.44 8.42 -2.04
C SER A 139 -19.35 7.68 -1.29
N LEU A 140 -18.09 7.86 -1.70
CA LEU A 140 -16.91 7.27 -1.06
C LEU A 140 -16.05 8.36 -0.45
N TYR A 141 -15.55 8.08 0.75
CA TYR A 141 -14.61 8.94 1.45
C TYR A 141 -13.49 8.06 2.00
N ASN A 142 -12.27 8.33 1.58
CA ASN A 142 -11.09 7.63 2.06
C ASN A 142 -10.11 8.63 2.66
N LEU A 143 -9.55 8.27 3.80
CA LEU A 143 -8.43 8.96 4.42
C LEU A 143 -7.39 7.93 4.78
N GLY A 144 -6.13 8.21 4.51
CA GLY A 144 -5.02 7.35 4.81
C GLY A 144 -3.82 8.15 5.31
N TYR A 145 -3.04 7.50 6.15
CA TYR A 145 -1.73 7.98 6.58
C TYR A 145 -0.79 6.80 6.66
N ARG A 146 0.44 6.97 6.19
CA ARG A 146 1.51 5.99 6.34
C ARG A 146 2.82 6.66 6.72
N PHE A 147 3.55 5.97 7.56
CA PHE A 147 4.87 6.35 8.02
C PHE A 147 5.81 5.17 7.86
N ARG A 148 7.05 5.42 7.42
CA ARG A 148 8.15 4.45 7.41
C ARG A 148 9.45 5.17 7.74
N ARG A 149 10.14 4.69 8.76
CA ARG A 149 11.45 5.18 9.17
C ARG A 149 12.54 4.71 8.22
N ASP A 150 13.55 5.54 8.04
CA ASP A 150 14.76 5.19 7.28
C ASP A 150 14.49 4.60 5.88
N SER A 151 13.43 5.04 5.21
CA SER A 151 13.16 4.59 3.85
C SER A 151 14.30 5.03 2.93
N VAL A 152 14.86 4.06 2.18
CA VAL A 152 15.86 4.38 1.16
C VAL A 152 15.13 5.03 -0.01
N ARG A 153 15.13 6.35 -0.06
CA ARG A 153 14.76 7.07 -1.27
C ARG A 153 16.00 7.20 -2.14
N THR A 154 15.85 7.01 -3.42
CA THR A 154 16.91 6.97 -4.47
C THR A 154 17.66 8.29 -4.64
N LEU A 155 17.51 9.25 -3.75
CA LEU A 155 18.08 10.59 -3.78
C LEU A 155 19.35 10.67 -2.93
N GLY A 156 20.44 10.20 -3.50
CA GLY A 156 21.71 10.13 -2.79
C GLY A 156 21.67 9.07 -1.67
N ASN A 157 22.76 8.85 -0.96
CA ASN A 157 22.84 7.90 0.16
C ASN A 157 22.15 8.36 1.44
N THR A 158 21.20 9.28 1.37
CA THR A 158 20.53 9.84 2.55
C THR A 158 19.26 9.07 2.85
N ARG A 159 19.23 8.39 3.98
CA ARG A 159 18.00 7.76 4.50
C ARG A 159 17.09 8.84 5.04
N ARG A 160 15.84 8.84 4.62
CA ARG A 160 14.81 9.78 5.08
C ARG A 160 13.56 9.02 5.49
N ASP A 161 12.87 9.55 6.48
CA ASP A 161 11.57 9.02 6.86
C ASP A 161 10.56 9.30 5.73
N LEU A 162 9.61 8.39 5.58
CA LEU A 162 8.47 8.56 4.68
C LEU A 162 7.26 8.86 5.54
N SER A 163 6.60 9.98 5.30
CA SER A 163 5.39 10.38 6.01
C SER A 163 4.39 10.93 4.99
N GLN A 164 3.33 10.18 4.71
CA GLN A 164 2.39 10.50 3.63
C GLN A 164 0.95 10.45 4.11
N ALA A 165 0.19 11.48 3.73
CA ALA A 165 -1.26 11.50 3.85
C ALA A 165 -1.92 11.30 2.48
N ASP A 166 -3.01 10.55 2.45
CA ASP A 166 -3.84 10.30 1.26
C ASP A 166 -5.30 10.60 1.60
N ALA A 167 -5.98 11.29 0.70
CA ALA A 167 -7.40 11.52 0.79
C ALA A 167 -8.05 11.34 -0.58
N SER A 168 -9.15 10.60 -0.65
CA SER A 168 -9.90 10.47 -1.89
C SER A 168 -11.41 10.48 -1.66
N ILE A 169 -12.14 10.96 -2.66
CA ILE A 169 -13.59 11.08 -2.64
C ILE A 169 -14.21 10.67 -3.97
N VAL A 170 -15.41 10.09 -3.89
CA VAL A 170 -16.35 9.97 -5.01
C VAL A 170 -17.69 10.53 -4.56
N LEU A 171 -18.21 11.50 -5.29
CA LEU A 171 -19.45 12.18 -4.94
C LEU A 171 -20.43 12.16 -6.13
N PRO A 172 -21.48 11.36 -6.13
CA PRO A 172 -22.61 11.53 -7.02
C PRO A 172 -23.38 12.80 -6.60
N ILE A 173 -23.25 13.85 -7.41
CA ILE A 173 -23.88 15.15 -7.16
C ILE A 173 -25.37 15.13 -7.57
N THR A 174 -25.65 14.39 -8.64
CA THR A 174 -27.02 14.11 -9.12
C THR A 174 -27.05 12.68 -9.66
N ASP A 175 -28.20 12.20 -10.08
CA ASP A 175 -28.35 10.88 -10.72
C ASP A 175 -27.51 10.71 -12.00
N ARG A 176 -26.98 11.81 -12.55
CA ARG A 176 -26.20 11.82 -13.80
C ARG A 176 -24.78 12.37 -13.65
N TRP A 177 -24.50 13.12 -12.60
CA TRP A 177 -23.22 13.77 -12.43
C TRP A 177 -22.50 13.24 -11.20
N SER A 178 -21.26 12.78 -11.39
CA SER A 178 -20.35 12.38 -10.33
C SER A 178 -19.04 13.15 -10.41
N VAL A 179 -18.46 13.42 -9.26
CA VAL A 179 -17.16 14.10 -9.12
C VAL A 179 -16.20 13.18 -8.36
N PHE A 180 -14.95 13.17 -8.80
CA PHE A 180 -13.87 12.40 -8.21
C PHE A 180 -12.76 13.33 -7.75
N GLY A 181 -12.14 13.00 -6.65
CA GLY A 181 -10.96 13.70 -6.17
C GLY A 181 -10.01 12.76 -5.43
N ARG A 182 -8.72 12.99 -5.61
CA ARG A 182 -7.67 12.36 -4.82
C ARG A 182 -6.56 13.37 -4.58
N TYR A 183 -6.01 13.34 -3.38
CA TYR A 183 -4.87 14.15 -2.99
C TYR A 183 -3.93 13.32 -2.12
N ARG A 184 -2.68 13.18 -2.54
CA ARG A 184 -1.64 12.49 -1.79
C ARG A 184 -0.49 13.44 -1.54
N TYR A 185 -0.12 13.61 -0.29
CA TYR A 185 0.84 14.59 0.17
C TYR A 185 1.97 13.95 0.96
N ASP A 186 3.19 14.34 0.66
CA ASP A 186 4.36 14.01 1.46
C ASP A 186 4.55 15.07 2.53
N ILE A 187 4.40 14.67 3.79
CA ILE A 187 4.45 15.59 4.94
C ILE A 187 5.89 15.95 5.26
N GLU A 188 6.83 14.99 5.10
CA GLU A 188 8.25 15.21 5.39
C GLU A 188 8.87 16.17 4.37
N GLU A 189 8.62 15.93 3.11
CA GLU A 189 9.18 16.71 2.01
C GLU A 189 8.30 17.92 1.60
N GLN A 190 7.11 18.04 2.17
CA GLN A 190 6.19 19.18 2.00
C GLN A 190 5.74 19.45 0.56
N TYR A 191 5.44 18.43 -0.21
CA TYR A 191 4.84 18.58 -1.55
C TYR A 191 3.76 17.52 -1.84
N ALA A 192 2.89 17.86 -2.81
CA ALA A 192 1.90 16.92 -3.32
C ALA A 192 2.57 15.89 -4.25
N LEU A 193 2.34 14.61 -3.96
CA LEU A 193 2.83 13.48 -4.77
C LEU A 193 1.91 13.20 -5.95
N ASP A 194 0.61 13.34 -5.73
CA ASP A 194 -0.41 13.01 -6.71
C ASP A 194 -1.68 13.80 -6.39
N GLU A 195 -2.20 14.46 -7.40
CA GLU A 195 -3.44 15.22 -7.34
C GLU A 195 -4.31 14.81 -8.53
N MET A 196 -5.54 14.42 -8.25
CA MET A 196 -6.50 14.06 -9.29
C MET A 196 -7.83 14.73 -9.00
N VAL A 197 -8.44 15.25 -10.05
CA VAL A 197 -9.83 15.70 -10.05
C VAL A 197 -10.51 15.24 -11.31
N GLY A 198 -11.76 14.84 -11.20
CA GLY A 198 -12.51 14.40 -12.36
C GLY A 198 -14.01 14.61 -12.22
N VAL A 199 -14.66 14.56 -13.35
CA VAL A 199 -16.11 14.67 -13.48
C VAL A 199 -16.60 13.62 -14.46
N GLN A 200 -17.74 13.03 -14.15
CA GLN A 200 -18.44 12.08 -15.00
C GLN A 200 -19.86 12.55 -15.22
N TYR A 201 -20.29 12.46 -16.46
CA TYR A 201 -21.70 12.54 -16.83
C TYR A 201 -22.15 11.18 -17.35
N ASP A 202 -23.22 10.67 -16.77
CA ASP A 202 -23.80 9.36 -17.08
C ASP A 202 -25.24 9.52 -17.53
N ASP A 203 -25.59 8.92 -18.69
CA ASP A 203 -26.96 8.83 -19.19
C ASP A 203 -27.32 7.36 -19.49
N CYS A 204 -28.56 7.11 -19.87
CA CYS A 204 -29.06 5.75 -20.12
C CYS A 204 -28.18 4.91 -21.07
N CYS A 205 -27.55 5.53 -22.06
CA CYS A 205 -26.95 4.84 -23.20
C CYS A 205 -25.48 5.21 -23.44
N TRP A 206 -24.96 6.21 -22.78
CA TRP A 206 -23.60 6.69 -22.92
C TRP A 206 -23.10 7.35 -21.62
N MET A 207 -21.79 7.38 -21.47
CA MET A 207 -21.11 8.03 -20.37
C MET A 207 -19.90 8.78 -20.90
N VAL A 208 -19.62 9.95 -20.31
CA VAL A 208 -18.38 10.72 -20.56
C VAL A 208 -17.70 10.98 -19.23
N ARG A 209 -16.40 10.75 -19.17
CA ARG A 209 -15.56 11.01 -18.01
C ARG A 209 -14.38 11.87 -18.42
N LEU A 210 -14.12 12.93 -17.68
CA LEU A 210 -12.95 13.79 -17.82
C LEU A 210 -12.17 13.79 -16.52
N LEU A 211 -10.89 13.41 -16.57
CA LEU A 211 -9.96 13.42 -15.43
C LEU A 211 -8.80 14.37 -15.75
N TYR A 212 -8.40 15.14 -14.77
CA TYR A 212 -7.11 15.83 -14.71
C TYR A 212 -6.28 15.18 -13.61
N GLN A 213 -5.05 14.87 -13.91
CA GLN A 213 -4.07 14.34 -12.96
C GLN A 213 -2.78 15.13 -13.06
N GLN A 214 -2.19 15.36 -11.90
CA GLN A 214 -0.82 15.81 -11.74
C GLN A 214 -0.10 14.82 -10.81
N SER A 215 1.01 14.26 -11.25
CA SER A 215 1.82 13.32 -10.46
C SER A 215 3.29 13.72 -10.49
N VAL A 216 4.01 13.30 -9.49
CA VAL A 216 5.48 13.40 -9.47
C VAL A 216 6.02 12.30 -10.36
N ASP A 217 6.76 12.69 -11.41
CA ASP A 217 7.42 11.78 -12.35
C ASP A 217 8.82 11.41 -11.86
N ASP A 218 9.63 12.41 -11.52
CA ASP A 218 11.00 12.20 -11.07
C ASP A 218 11.36 13.08 -9.88
N GLN A 219 12.28 12.59 -9.05
CA GLN A 219 12.79 13.25 -7.86
C GLN A 219 14.32 13.11 -7.83
N TYR A 220 15.04 14.21 -7.78
CA TYR A 220 16.49 14.17 -7.63
C TYR A 220 16.97 15.22 -6.62
N ALA A 221 18.01 14.84 -5.84
CA ALA A 221 18.65 15.77 -4.93
C ALA A 221 19.60 16.69 -5.70
N ASN A 222 19.52 17.98 -5.41
CA ASN A 222 20.53 18.90 -5.87
C ASN A 222 21.82 18.68 -5.06
N GLU A 223 22.90 18.24 -5.72
CA GLU A 223 24.19 17.92 -5.10
C GLU A 223 24.82 19.09 -4.31
N LEU A 224 24.39 20.33 -4.58
CA LEU A 224 24.98 21.53 -3.98
C LEU A 224 24.30 21.99 -2.68
N ASN A 225 23.03 21.68 -2.46
CA ASN A 225 22.26 22.22 -1.33
C ASN A 225 21.27 21.23 -0.69
N ASP A 226 21.32 19.95 -1.04
CA ASP A 226 20.43 18.88 -0.55
C ASP A 226 18.92 19.18 -0.73
N GLN A 227 18.59 20.11 -1.65
CA GLN A 227 17.20 20.37 -2.01
C GLN A 227 16.67 19.32 -2.98
N ILE A 228 15.45 18.85 -2.71
CA ILE A 228 14.75 17.94 -3.61
C ILE A 228 14.15 18.76 -4.75
N ILE A 229 14.53 18.43 -5.98
CA ILE A 229 13.89 18.92 -7.19
C ILE A 229 12.86 17.90 -7.60
N VAL A 230 11.63 18.36 -7.82
CA VAL A 230 10.48 17.51 -8.15
C VAL A 230 10.03 17.88 -9.56
N GLU A 231 10.13 16.92 -10.47
CA GLU A 231 9.51 17.03 -11.80
C GLU A 231 8.08 16.47 -11.75
N ARG A 232 7.17 17.16 -12.42
CA ARG A 232 5.74 16.82 -12.39
C ARG A 232 5.21 16.59 -13.79
N ASP A 233 4.48 15.48 -13.93
CA ASP A 233 3.71 15.17 -15.11
C ASP A 233 2.25 15.59 -14.96
N TYR A 234 1.65 15.96 -16.07
CA TYR A 234 0.26 16.39 -16.17
C TYR A 234 -0.46 15.54 -17.21
N ALA A 235 -1.60 14.99 -16.87
CA ALA A 235 -2.41 14.22 -17.79
C ALA A 235 -3.86 14.70 -17.79
N PHE A 236 -4.45 14.77 -19.00
CA PHE A 236 -5.89 14.87 -19.19
C PHE A 236 -6.36 13.58 -19.84
N VAL A 237 -7.31 12.92 -19.19
CA VAL A 237 -7.90 11.68 -19.71
C VAL A 237 -9.38 11.93 -20.00
N LEU A 238 -9.74 11.76 -21.25
CA LEU A 238 -11.14 11.78 -21.71
C LEU A 238 -11.55 10.37 -22.08
N GLU A 239 -12.60 9.88 -21.48
CA GLU A 239 -13.21 8.59 -21.77
C GLU A 239 -14.63 8.80 -22.25
N PHE A 240 -15.00 8.06 -23.28
CA PHE A 240 -16.37 7.99 -23.79
C PHE A 240 -16.79 6.52 -23.90
N GLN A 241 -17.88 6.19 -23.26
CA GLN A 241 -18.42 4.83 -23.25
C GLN A 241 -19.84 4.83 -23.84
N LEU A 242 -20.08 3.89 -24.74
CA LEU A 242 -21.43 3.53 -25.20
C LEU A 242 -21.89 2.29 -24.44
N LYS A 243 -22.86 2.43 -23.57
CA LYS A 243 -23.40 1.33 -22.77
C LYS A 243 -23.99 0.25 -23.69
N GLY A 244 -23.54 -1.00 -23.51
CA GLY A 244 -23.97 -2.14 -24.34
C GLY A 244 -23.23 -2.36 -25.65
N LEU A 245 -22.33 -1.47 -26.08
CA LEU A 245 -21.53 -1.62 -27.30
C LEU A 245 -20.02 -1.73 -27.07
N GLY A 246 -19.57 -1.48 -25.84
CA GLY A 246 -18.16 -1.45 -25.45
C GLY A 246 -17.65 -0.04 -25.15
N SER A 247 -16.49 0.04 -24.49
CA SER A 247 -15.86 1.30 -24.12
C SER A 247 -14.75 1.66 -25.11
N LEU A 248 -14.66 2.93 -25.47
CA LEU A 248 -13.50 3.53 -26.13
C LEU A 248 -12.69 4.25 -25.05
N GLY A 249 -11.62 3.62 -24.57
CA GLY A 249 -10.67 4.21 -23.64
C GLY A 249 -10.85 3.81 -22.17
N ASN A 250 -10.66 2.56 -21.80
CA ASN A 250 -10.77 2.04 -20.41
C ASN A 250 -9.71 2.60 -19.43
N LYS A 251 -8.88 3.55 -19.86
CA LYS A 251 -7.78 4.08 -19.04
C LYS A 251 -8.27 4.88 -17.83
N ALA A 252 -9.37 5.63 -17.96
CA ALA A 252 -9.87 6.43 -16.84
C ALA A 252 -10.51 5.55 -15.77
N GLU A 253 -11.27 4.54 -16.18
CA GLU A 253 -11.87 3.58 -15.25
C GLU A 253 -10.82 2.79 -14.48
N SER A 254 -9.85 2.16 -15.18
CA SER A 254 -8.78 1.41 -14.53
C SER A 254 -7.98 2.30 -13.58
N PHE A 255 -7.71 3.54 -13.98
CA PHE A 255 -7.03 4.50 -13.15
C PHE A 255 -7.82 4.86 -11.88
N LEU A 256 -9.13 5.08 -11.97
CA LEU A 256 -9.96 5.35 -10.78
C LEU A 256 -10.04 4.15 -9.84
N ARG A 257 -10.16 2.92 -10.37
CA ARG A 257 -10.14 1.68 -9.59
C ARG A 257 -8.82 1.48 -8.84
N GLU A 258 -7.70 1.82 -9.48
CA GLU A 258 -6.36 1.75 -8.85
C GLU A 258 -6.13 2.90 -7.85
N SER A 259 -6.73 4.05 -8.10
CA SER A 259 -6.47 5.28 -7.33
C SER A 259 -7.41 5.49 -6.15
N ILE A 260 -8.65 5.04 -6.22
CA ILE A 260 -9.67 5.27 -5.19
C ILE A 260 -10.15 3.94 -4.62
N LEU A 261 -9.86 3.70 -3.35
CA LEU A 261 -10.30 2.49 -2.66
C LEU A 261 -11.83 2.39 -2.66
N GLY A 262 -12.36 1.23 -3.04
CA GLY A 262 -13.79 0.96 -3.09
C GLY A 262 -14.50 1.56 -4.31
N TYR A 263 -13.76 2.17 -5.26
CA TYR A 263 -14.35 2.61 -6.51
C TYR A 263 -14.77 1.40 -7.35
N GLU A 264 -16.05 1.31 -7.60
CA GLU A 264 -16.65 0.38 -8.55
C GLU A 264 -17.42 1.19 -9.57
N ASP A 265 -17.46 0.75 -10.83
CA ASP A 265 -18.35 1.38 -11.79
C ASP A 265 -19.80 1.19 -11.33
N PHE A 266 -20.48 2.29 -11.19
CA PHE A 266 -21.92 2.28 -10.94
C PHE A 266 -22.61 1.92 -12.26
N GLU A 267 -22.94 0.65 -12.43
CA GLU A 267 -23.81 0.17 -13.52
C GLU A 267 -25.28 0.55 -13.29
#